data_b1db402a522fafb5b667f50d6ff54914
#
_entry.id   b1db402a522fafb5b667f50d6ff54914
#
_cell.length_a   1.000
_cell.length_b   1.000
_cell.length_c   1.000
_cell.angle_alpha   90.00
_cell.angle_beta   90.00
_cell.angle_gamma   90.00
#
_symmetry.space_group_name_H-M   'P 1'
#
loop_
_entity.id
_entity.type
_entity.pdbx_description
1 polymer ?
#
loop_
_entity_poly.entity_id
_entity_poly.type
_entity_poly.pdbx_seq_one_letter_code
_entity_poly.pdbx_strand_id
1 'polypeptide(L)'
;MRVVILLLFTSALTTYASTPVAGRWEGSVQIPGSAFNLILDLDQSAAREWIGSIIIPGLGVKGAPLTELAINDSAVSGTIKGALTGPRTGNTSIKASLTSDGRLNGELIAAGNIASFALRRTGSPQVELPPKSTVVSKNFVGEWKGDYEMDGYPRHVTLTLANGESNGATAQLTVVGKRTNKPVVDLVLEENGLLTIQAHDFGITYEGRLSKELDSVKGTFTLGPFELPLTLRRTP
;
A
#
# COMPACT_ATOMS: atom_id res chain seq x y z
N MET A 1 -63.98 20.25 -14.46
CA MET A 1 -63.44 19.60 -13.23
C MET A 1 -62.12 18.90 -13.63
N ARG A 2 -60.95 19.49 -13.32
CA ARG A 2 -59.63 18.92 -13.64
C ARG A 2 -59.09 18.22 -12.37
N VAL A 3 -58.93 16.91 -12.44
CA VAL A 3 -58.33 16.12 -11.37
C VAL A 3 -56.79 16.16 -11.55
N VAL A 4 -56.11 16.74 -10.56
CA VAL A 4 -54.62 16.71 -10.46
C VAL A 4 -54.26 15.51 -9.63
N ILE A 5 -53.62 14.52 -10.26
CA ILE A 5 -53.06 13.35 -9.56
C ILE A 5 -51.65 13.72 -9.11
N LEU A 6 -51.43 13.84 -7.82
CA LEU A 6 -50.16 14.08 -7.15
C LEU A 6 -49.45 12.73 -6.98
N LEU A 7 -48.44 12.44 -7.77
CA LEU A 7 -47.59 11.26 -7.61
C LEU A 7 -46.57 11.53 -6.49
N LEU A 8 -46.77 10.92 -5.32
CA LEU A 8 -45.79 10.91 -4.23
C LEU A 8 -44.68 9.87 -4.57
N PHE A 9 -43.49 10.35 -4.91
CA PHE A 9 -42.29 9.51 -4.98
C PHE A 9 -41.78 9.26 -3.55
N THR A 10 -42.01 8.08 -3.01
CA THR A 10 -41.36 7.60 -1.78
C THR A 10 -39.97 7.06 -2.14
N SER A 11 -38.93 7.85 -1.90
CA SER A 11 -37.54 7.38 -1.95
C SER A 11 -37.30 6.42 -0.77
N ALA A 12 -37.20 5.14 -1.04
CA ALA A 12 -36.75 4.17 -0.08
C ALA A 12 -35.24 4.39 0.21
N LEU A 13 -34.92 4.97 1.36
CA LEU A 13 -33.58 5.01 1.91
C LEU A 13 -33.21 3.57 2.30
N THR A 14 -32.45 2.88 1.47
CA THR A 14 -31.81 1.62 1.81
C THR A 14 -30.73 1.87 2.87
N THR A 15 -31.07 1.70 4.12
CA THR A 15 -30.09 1.62 5.21
C THR A 15 -29.28 0.34 5.03
N TYR A 16 -28.04 0.48 4.55
CA TYR A 16 -27.09 -0.63 4.57
C TYR A 16 -26.75 -0.93 6.03
N ALA A 17 -27.10 -2.11 6.50
CA ALA A 17 -26.64 -2.60 7.79
C ALA A 17 -25.11 -2.70 7.72
N SER A 18 -24.38 -1.86 8.46
CA SER A 18 -22.93 -1.97 8.56
C SER A 18 -22.62 -3.28 9.29
N THR A 19 -21.72 -4.08 8.71
CA THR A 19 -21.22 -5.27 9.39
C THR A 19 -20.56 -4.86 10.72
N PRO A 20 -20.73 -5.62 11.79
CA PRO A 20 -20.25 -5.22 13.12
C PRO A 20 -18.73 -4.99 13.19
N VAL A 21 -17.96 -5.54 12.24
CA VAL A 21 -16.49 -5.42 12.16
C VAL A 21 -16.02 -4.17 11.41
N ALA A 22 -16.85 -3.61 10.52
CA ALA A 22 -16.49 -2.39 9.80
C ALA A 22 -16.35 -1.20 10.76
N GLY A 23 -15.27 -0.44 10.67
CA GLY A 23 -15.01 0.71 11.53
C GLY A 23 -13.53 1.02 11.69
N ARG A 24 -13.26 2.08 12.42
CA ARG A 24 -11.94 2.43 12.93
C ARG A 24 -11.76 1.84 14.30
N TRP A 25 -10.66 1.12 14.49
CA TRP A 25 -10.33 0.40 15.71
C TRP A 25 -8.99 0.89 16.24
N GLU A 26 -8.92 1.28 17.50
CA GLU A 26 -7.72 1.84 18.11
C GLU A 26 -7.37 1.15 19.42
N GLY A 27 -6.09 1.02 19.69
CA GLY A 27 -5.56 0.42 20.92
C GLY A 27 -4.07 0.26 20.87
N SER A 28 -3.55 -0.79 21.48
CA SER A 28 -2.12 -1.06 21.54
C SER A 28 -1.79 -2.48 21.11
N VAL A 29 -0.66 -2.62 20.42
CA VAL A 29 0.01 -3.89 20.16
C VAL A 29 1.17 -4.04 21.14
N GLN A 30 1.28 -5.22 21.73
CA GLN A 30 2.30 -5.56 22.71
C GLN A 30 3.46 -6.27 22.02
N ILE A 31 4.61 -5.61 21.94
CA ILE A 31 5.87 -6.18 21.45
C ILE A 31 6.78 -6.34 22.68
N PRO A 32 7.63 -7.38 22.76
CA PRO A 32 8.52 -7.56 23.91
C PRO A 32 9.29 -6.28 24.27
N GLY A 33 9.05 -5.77 25.48
CA GLY A 33 9.68 -4.55 26.00
C GLY A 33 9.01 -3.22 25.63
N SER A 34 7.95 -3.23 24.79
CA SER A 34 7.29 -1.99 24.36
C SER A 34 5.82 -2.21 23.96
N ALA A 35 5.00 -1.18 24.15
CA ALA A 35 3.65 -1.11 23.61
C ALA A 35 3.58 0.02 22.58
N PHE A 36 3.00 -0.25 21.42
CA PHE A 36 2.82 0.73 20.35
C PHE A 36 1.34 0.97 20.07
N ASN A 37 0.97 2.18 19.76
CA ASN A 37 -0.38 2.47 19.28
C ASN A 37 -0.62 1.74 17.97
N LEU A 38 -1.78 1.11 17.86
CA LEU A 38 -2.25 0.42 16.67
C LEU A 38 -3.61 0.98 16.29
N ILE A 39 -3.74 1.38 15.03
CA ILE A 39 -5.00 1.78 14.42
C ILE A 39 -5.25 0.82 13.26
N LEU A 40 -6.45 0.25 13.22
CA LEU A 40 -6.91 -0.64 12.17
C LEU A 40 -8.23 -0.09 11.62
N ASP A 41 -8.23 0.21 10.34
CA ASP A 41 -9.43 0.62 9.62
C ASP A 41 -9.92 -0.54 8.74
N LEU A 42 -11.21 -0.89 8.87
CA LEU A 42 -11.86 -1.96 8.11
C LEU A 42 -13.16 -1.43 7.49
N ASP A 43 -13.34 -1.62 6.19
CA ASP A 43 -14.51 -1.17 5.45
C ASP A 43 -14.87 -2.13 4.32
N GLN A 44 -16.02 -1.91 3.70
CA GLN A 44 -16.39 -2.55 2.44
C GLN A 44 -16.38 -1.52 1.31
N SER A 45 -15.73 -1.87 0.20
CA SER A 45 -15.78 -1.09 -1.02
C SER A 45 -17.19 -1.06 -1.60
N ALA A 46 -17.42 -0.19 -2.61
CA ALA A 46 -18.68 -0.18 -3.36
C ALA A 46 -19.00 -1.54 -4.03
N ALA A 47 -17.97 -2.35 -4.32
CA ALA A 47 -18.11 -3.71 -4.85
C ALA A 47 -18.35 -4.77 -3.76
N ARG A 48 -18.52 -4.36 -2.48
CA ARG A 48 -18.65 -5.21 -1.30
C ARG A 48 -17.42 -6.09 -1.00
N GLU A 49 -16.28 -5.71 -1.52
CA GLU A 49 -15.01 -6.33 -1.17
C GLU A 49 -14.49 -5.70 0.13
N TRP A 50 -13.93 -6.51 1.00
CA TRP A 50 -13.30 -6.00 2.20
C TRP A 50 -12.01 -5.26 1.86
N ILE A 51 -11.88 -4.07 2.43
CA ILE A 51 -10.70 -3.21 2.35
C ILE A 51 -10.28 -2.83 3.76
N GLY A 52 -9.01 -2.64 3.98
CA GLY A 52 -8.50 -2.24 5.28
C GLY A 52 -7.10 -1.66 5.21
N SER A 53 -6.75 -0.92 6.23
CA SER A 53 -5.42 -0.36 6.42
C SER A 53 -5.00 -0.39 7.88
N ILE A 54 -3.69 -0.40 8.11
CA ILE A 54 -3.10 -0.42 9.44
C ILE A 54 -2.12 0.73 9.61
N ILE A 55 -2.15 1.37 10.78
CA ILE A 55 -1.24 2.44 11.18
C ILE A 55 -0.60 2.05 12.51
N ILE A 56 0.73 2.08 12.59
CA ILE A 56 1.51 1.88 13.81
C ILE A 56 2.56 3.00 13.85
N PRO A 57 2.24 4.17 14.42
CA PRO A 57 3.11 5.36 14.34
C PRO A 57 4.51 5.11 14.90
N GLY A 58 4.61 4.37 16.00
CA GLY A 58 5.89 4.03 16.64
C GLY A 58 6.81 3.11 15.82
N LEU A 59 6.28 2.47 14.77
CA LEU A 59 7.05 1.65 13.82
C LEU A 59 7.12 2.28 12.42
N GLY A 60 6.68 3.54 12.28
CA GLY A 60 6.71 4.24 11.00
C GLY A 60 5.66 3.77 9.98
N VAL A 61 4.71 2.92 10.37
CA VAL A 61 3.64 2.43 9.49
C VAL A 61 2.55 3.49 9.40
N LYS A 62 2.34 4.03 8.20
CA LYS A 62 1.44 5.17 7.94
C LYS A 62 0.33 4.78 6.95
N GLY A 63 -0.59 3.89 7.37
CA GLY A 63 -1.70 3.48 6.51
C GLY A 63 -1.33 2.37 5.51
N ALA A 64 -0.56 1.37 5.96
CA ALA A 64 -0.26 0.22 5.12
C ALA A 64 -1.55 -0.57 4.78
N PRO A 65 -1.81 -0.87 3.49
CA PRO A 65 -2.99 -1.60 3.09
C PRO A 65 -2.94 -3.05 3.58
N LEU A 66 -4.09 -3.58 3.94
CA LEU A 66 -4.28 -5.01 4.16
C LEU A 66 -4.57 -5.68 2.81
N THR A 67 -3.83 -6.72 2.50
CA THR A 67 -4.06 -7.60 1.36
C THR A 67 -4.57 -8.95 1.84
N GLU A 68 -5.20 -9.73 0.96
CA GLU A 68 -5.79 -11.03 1.31
C GLU A 68 -6.75 -10.92 2.51
N LEU A 69 -7.41 -9.76 2.63
CA LEU A 69 -8.32 -9.48 3.74
C LEU A 69 -9.57 -10.34 3.63
N ALA A 70 -9.78 -11.18 4.63
CA ALA A 70 -10.96 -12.00 4.77
C ALA A 70 -11.63 -11.73 6.12
N ILE A 71 -12.94 -11.52 6.08
CA ILE A 71 -13.77 -11.34 7.27
C ILE A 71 -14.92 -12.34 7.20
N ASN A 72 -14.96 -13.23 8.20
CA ASN A 72 -15.99 -14.25 8.35
C ASN A 72 -16.65 -14.04 9.72
N ASP A 73 -17.89 -13.59 9.72
CA ASP A 73 -18.64 -13.23 10.93
C ASP A 73 -17.88 -12.23 11.82
N SER A 74 -17.23 -12.72 12.86
CA SER A 74 -16.43 -11.94 13.80
C SER A 74 -14.92 -12.05 13.58
N ALA A 75 -14.48 -12.96 12.75
CA ALA A 75 -13.06 -13.24 12.52
C ALA A 75 -12.52 -12.39 11.37
N VAL A 76 -11.34 -11.80 11.58
CA VAL A 76 -10.60 -10.97 10.63
C VAL A 76 -9.25 -11.61 10.38
N SER A 77 -8.86 -11.76 9.12
CA SER A 77 -7.51 -12.15 8.74
C SER A 77 -7.03 -11.36 7.55
N GLY A 78 -5.75 -11.09 7.46
CA GLY A 78 -5.17 -10.34 6.35
C GLY A 78 -3.65 -10.35 6.40
N THR A 79 -3.03 -9.76 5.38
CA THR A 79 -1.57 -9.66 5.23
C THR A 79 -1.20 -8.19 5.05
N ILE A 80 -0.16 -7.75 5.75
CA ILE A 80 0.46 -6.44 5.59
C ILE A 80 1.68 -6.66 4.69
N LYS A 81 1.69 -6.09 3.49
CA LYS A 81 2.84 -6.13 2.61
C LYS A 81 3.93 -5.19 3.12
N GLY A 82 5.17 -5.64 3.01
CA GLY A 82 6.32 -4.90 3.52
C GLY A 82 6.59 -5.20 4.99
N ALA A 83 7.86 -5.11 5.37
CA ALA A 83 8.27 -5.54 6.68
C ALA A 83 8.02 -4.45 7.71
N LEU A 84 7.23 -4.73 8.72
CA LEU A 84 7.22 -3.97 9.98
C LEU A 84 8.61 -3.96 10.65
N THR A 85 9.51 -4.85 10.25
CA THR A 85 10.80 -5.11 10.90
C THR A 85 12.00 -5.16 9.94
N GLY A 86 11.84 -4.81 8.65
CA GLY A 86 12.92 -4.75 7.66
C GLY A 86 12.79 -5.77 6.50
N PRO A 87 13.54 -5.60 5.41
CA PRO A 87 13.33 -6.29 4.13
C PRO A 87 13.61 -7.81 4.14
N ARG A 88 14.02 -8.38 5.27
CA ARG A 88 14.35 -9.80 5.40
C ARG A 88 13.33 -10.64 6.16
N THR A 89 12.27 -10.02 6.68
CA THR A 89 11.33 -10.69 7.59
C THR A 89 10.03 -11.16 6.93
N GLY A 90 9.84 -10.88 5.66
CA GLY A 90 8.63 -11.28 4.93
C GLY A 90 7.39 -10.47 5.32
N ASN A 91 6.23 -10.95 4.88
CA ASN A 91 4.95 -10.32 5.17
C ASN A 91 4.54 -10.53 6.63
N THR A 92 3.87 -9.55 7.19
CA THR A 92 3.23 -9.65 8.50
C THR A 92 1.77 -10.04 8.31
N SER A 93 1.32 -11.09 8.96
CA SER A 93 -0.10 -11.43 8.98
C SER A 93 -0.80 -10.86 10.20
N ILE A 94 -2.07 -10.50 10.04
CA ILE A 94 -2.98 -10.11 11.12
C ILE A 94 -4.08 -11.17 11.25
N LYS A 95 -4.39 -11.54 12.49
CA LYS A 95 -5.54 -12.37 12.84
C LYS A 95 -6.24 -11.73 14.03
N ALA A 96 -7.55 -11.54 13.96
CA ALA A 96 -8.33 -10.94 15.02
C ALA A 96 -9.73 -11.52 15.08
N SER A 97 -10.41 -11.29 16.19
CA SER A 97 -11.82 -11.63 16.37
C SER A 97 -12.53 -10.55 17.18
N LEU A 98 -13.72 -10.21 16.74
CA LEU A 98 -14.64 -9.34 17.48
C LEU A 98 -15.23 -10.15 18.65
N THR A 99 -15.01 -9.67 19.85
CA THR A 99 -15.47 -10.29 21.09
C THR A 99 -16.87 -9.78 21.47
N SER A 100 -17.56 -10.49 22.33
CA SER A 100 -18.92 -10.15 22.78
C SER A 100 -18.99 -8.82 23.55
N ASP A 101 -17.88 -8.36 24.12
CA ASP A 101 -17.75 -7.04 24.77
C ASP A 101 -17.44 -5.90 23.79
N GLY A 102 -17.48 -6.18 22.47
CA GLY A 102 -17.28 -5.19 21.41
C GLY A 102 -15.84 -4.77 21.18
N ARG A 103 -14.86 -5.58 21.59
CA ARG A 103 -13.43 -5.37 21.31
C ARG A 103 -13.00 -6.22 20.12
N LEU A 104 -12.00 -5.75 19.40
CA LEU A 104 -11.29 -6.52 18.38
C LEU A 104 -9.96 -6.97 18.97
N ASN A 105 -9.88 -8.23 19.39
CA ASN A 105 -8.67 -8.83 19.96
C ASN A 105 -7.96 -9.68 18.91
N GLY A 106 -6.63 -9.62 18.87
CA GLY A 106 -5.89 -10.35 17.85
C GLY A 106 -4.40 -10.31 18.01
N GLU A 107 -3.72 -10.71 16.94
CA GLU A 107 -2.27 -10.90 16.86
C GLU A 107 -1.73 -10.41 15.53
N LEU A 108 -0.57 -9.76 15.58
CA LEU A 108 0.32 -9.56 14.44
C LEU A 108 1.39 -10.65 14.49
N ILE A 109 1.60 -11.32 13.36
CA ILE A 109 2.56 -12.42 13.23
C ILE A 109 3.59 -12.05 12.16
N ALA A 110 4.84 -11.88 12.57
CA ALA A 110 5.94 -11.50 11.70
C ALA A 110 7.17 -12.36 11.99
N ALA A 111 7.70 -13.06 10.99
CA ALA A 111 8.89 -13.91 11.10
C ALA A 111 8.85 -14.88 12.30
N GLY A 112 7.67 -15.44 12.60
CA GLY A 112 7.46 -16.36 13.73
C GLY A 112 7.28 -15.69 15.10
N ASN A 113 7.40 -14.35 15.18
CA ASN A 113 7.09 -13.59 16.38
C ASN A 113 5.61 -13.21 16.40
N ILE A 114 5.01 -13.26 17.57
CA ILE A 114 3.61 -12.94 17.81
C ILE A 114 3.53 -11.71 18.71
N ALA A 115 2.75 -10.72 18.28
CA ALA A 115 2.46 -9.53 19.05
C ALA A 115 0.95 -9.38 19.21
N SER A 116 0.45 -9.57 20.42
CA SER A 116 -0.98 -9.49 20.73
C SER A 116 -1.45 -8.05 20.79
N PHE A 117 -2.70 -7.82 20.40
CA PHE A 117 -3.37 -6.53 20.52
C PHE A 117 -4.82 -6.63 20.98
N ALA A 118 -5.32 -5.53 21.55
CA ALA A 118 -6.72 -5.34 21.90
C ALA A 118 -7.15 -3.94 21.48
N LEU A 119 -8.15 -3.86 20.59
CA LEU A 119 -8.62 -2.61 20.03
C LEU A 119 -10.07 -2.35 20.40
N ARG A 120 -10.44 -1.07 20.49
CA ARG A 120 -11.80 -0.59 20.67
C ARG A 120 -12.22 0.18 19.43
N ARG A 121 -13.49 0.09 19.07
CA ARG A 121 -14.04 0.90 17.99
C ARG A 121 -14.09 2.37 18.41
N THR A 122 -13.52 3.25 17.59
CA THR A 122 -13.44 4.69 17.87
C THR A 122 -14.22 5.54 16.86
N GLY A 123 -14.60 4.95 15.72
CA GLY A 123 -15.35 5.72 14.73
C GLY A 123 -15.63 4.98 13.43
N SER A 124 -15.99 5.76 12.41
CA SER A 124 -16.11 5.30 11.04
C SER A 124 -14.74 4.96 10.46
N PRO A 125 -14.64 3.97 9.54
CA PRO A 125 -13.37 3.60 8.92
C PRO A 125 -12.82 4.78 8.10
N GLN A 126 -11.49 4.87 8.05
CA GLN A 126 -10.75 5.86 7.26
C GLN A 126 -9.74 5.10 6.39
N VAL A 127 -10.23 4.15 5.61
CA VAL A 127 -9.39 3.36 4.71
C VAL A 127 -9.06 4.21 3.49
N GLU A 128 -7.77 4.54 3.35
CA GLU A 128 -7.26 5.00 2.06
C GLU A 128 -6.99 3.77 1.20
N LEU A 129 -7.65 3.68 0.07
CA LEU A 129 -7.32 2.65 -0.90
C LEU A 129 -5.90 2.89 -1.39
N PRO A 130 -5.03 1.86 -1.41
CA PRO A 130 -3.71 2.03 -1.96
C PRO A 130 -3.82 2.54 -3.40
N PRO A 131 -2.96 3.48 -3.78
CA PRO A 131 -2.91 3.95 -5.14
C PRO A 131 -2.71 2.75 -6.07
N LYS A 132 -3.40 2.75 -7.20
CA LYS A 132 -3.23 1.74 -8.26
C LYS A 132 -2.33 2.31 -9.32
N SER A 133 -1.52 1.44 -9.94
CA SER A 133 -0.71 1.84 -11.09
C SER A 133 -1.58 2.48 -12.17
N THR A 134 -1.17 3.64 -12.65
CA THR A 134 -1.83 4.37 -13.74
C THR A 134 -1.10 4.11 -15.06
N VAL A 135 -1.76 4.38 -16.17
CA VAL A 135 -1.11 4.41 -17.49
C VAL A 135 -0.07 5.51 -17.48
N VAL A 136 1.16 5.22 -17.92
CA VAL A 136 2.19 6.24 -18.12
C VAL A 136 2.18 6.75 -19.56
N SER A 137 2.59 8.00 -19.74
CA SER A 137 2.72 8.59 -21.08
C SER A 137 3.76 7.81 -21.92
N LYS A 138 3.61 7.86 -23.23
CA LYS A 138 4.56 7.19 -24.16
C LYS A 138 6.01 7.62 -23.92
N ASN A 139 6.20 8.79 -23.35
CA ASN A 139 7.52 9.33 -23.04
C ASN A 139 8.23 8.56 -21.92
N PHE A 140 7.53 7.82 -21.09
CA PHE A 140 8.12 6.98 -20.05
C PHE A 140 8.25 5.51 -20.47
N VAL A 141 7.47 5.05 -21.43
CA VAL A 141 7.52 3.66 -21.90
C VAL A 141 8.89 3.34 -22.52
N GLY A 142 9.46 2.20 -22.18
CA GLY A 142 10.73 1.71 -22.67
C GLY A 142 11.72 1.37 -21.56
N GLU A 143 12.99 1.20 -21.93
CA GLU A 143 14.07 0.85 -21.02
C GLU A 143 14.87 2.08 -20.62
N TRP A 144 15.18 2.15 -19.33
CA TRP A 144 15.93 3.23 -18.70
C TRP A 144 17.06 2.65 -17.87
N LYS A 145 18.24 3.26 -17.92
CA LYS A 145 19.42 2.84 -17.17
C LYS A 145 20.03 3.99 -16.40
N GLY A 146 20.55 3.68 -15.22
CA GLY A 146 21.27 4.65 -14.40
C GLY A 146 22.09 3.96 -13.34
N ASP A 147 22.90 4.75 -12.68
CA ASP A 147 23.82 4.28 -11.67
C ASP A 147 23.70 5.12 -10.40
N TYR A 148 23.87 4.47 -9.26
CA TYR A 148 24.09 5.14 -7.99
C TYR A 148 25.18 4.44 -7.21
N GLU A 149 25.73 5.13 -6.22
CA GLU A 149 26.75 4.58 -5.32
C GLU A 149 26.16 4.38 -3.93
N MET A 150 26.49 3.26 -3.32
CA MET A 150 26.11 2.95 -1.94
C MET A 150 27.26 2.23 -1.24
N ASP A 151 27.69 2.77 -0.10
CA ASP A 151 28.85 2.27 0.68
C ASP A 151 30.13 2.16 -0.14
N GLY A 152 30.40 3.11 -1.04
CA GLY A 152 31.57 3.12 -1.93
C GLY A 152 31.50 2.11 -3.08
N TYR A 153 30.36 1.48 -3.32
CA TYR A 153 30.18 0.50 -4.40
C TYR A 153 29.12 0.96 -5.40
N PRO A 154 29.44 0.93 -6.70
CA PRO A 154 28.48 1.26 -7.75
C PRO A 154 27.35 0.22 -7.82
N ARG A 155 26.17 0.70 -8.14
CA ARG A 155 24.96 -0.07 -8.41
C ARG A 155 24.40 0.37 -9.75
N HIS A 156 24.10 -0.60 -10.61
CA HIS A 156 23.49 -0.37 -11.91
C HIS A 156 22.00 -0.66 -11.84
N VAL A 157 21.20 0.28 -12.25
CA VAL A 157 19.73 0.17 -12.26
C VAL A 157 19.26 0.07 -13.69
N THR A 158 18.41 -0.91 -13.96
CA THR A 158 17.64 -0.99 -15.20
C THR A 158 16.16 -0.99 -14.83
N LEU A 159 15.40 -0.08 -15.40
CA LEU A 159 13.95 0.04 -15.26
C LEU A 159 13.31 -0.09 -16.63
N THR A 160 12.45 -1.08 -16.83
CA THR A 160 11.64 -1.23 -18.04
C THR A 160 10.21 -0.92 -17.73
N LEU A 161 9.61 0.05 -18.43
CA LEU A 161 8.23 0.49 -18.25
C LEU A 161 7.38 0.11 -19.47
N ALA A 162 6.20 -0.43 -19.22
CA ALA A 162 5.21 -0.73 -20.24
C ALA A 162 3.79 -0.44 -19.72
N ASN A 163 2.90 -0.06 -20.61
CA ASN A 163 1.48 -0.02 -20.30
C ASN A 163 0.86 -1.40 -20.53
N GLY A 164 0.15 -1.91 -19.52
CA GLY A 164 -0.55 -3.18 -19.60
C GLY A 164 -1.94 -3.06 -20.20
N GLU A 165 -2.56 -4.19 -20.51
CA GLU A 165 -3.92 -4.28 -21.09
C GLU A 165 -5.01 -3.81 -20.11
N SER A 166 -4.77 -3.86 -18.81
CA SER A 166 -5.74 -3.54 -17.74
C SER A 166 -5.73 -2.10 -17.26
N ASN A 167 -5.39 -1.14 -18.14
CA ASN A 167 -5.35 0.31 -17.84
C ASN A 167 -4.37 0.73 -16.71
N GLY A 168 -3.29 0.00 -16.51
CA GLY A 168 -2.22 0.36 -15.59
C GLY A 168 -0.85 0.10 -16.21
N ALA A 169 0.16 0.86 -15.80
CA ALA A 169 1.54 0.59 -16.18
C ALA A 169 2.12 -0.57 -15.36
N THR A 170 3.05 -1.28 -15.96
CA THR A 170 3.89 -2.29 -15.31
C THR A 170 5.34 -1.86 -15.40
N ALA A 171 6.16 -2.27 -14.42
CA ALA A 171 7.57 -2.03 -14.43
C ALA A 171 8.36 -3.28 -14.04
N GLN A 172 9.52 -3.44 -14.67
CA GLN A 172 10.53 -4.40 -14.26
C GLN A 172 11.75 -3.61 -13.78
N LEU A 173 12.10 -3.80 -12.52
CA LEU A 173 13.26 -3.16 -11.90
C LEU A 173 14.35 -4.20 -11.67
N THR A 174 15.56 -3.90 -12.12
CA THR A 174 16.75 -4.72 -11.85
C THR A 174 17.82 -3.84 -11.24
N VAL A 175 18.37 -4.26 -10.12
CA VAL A 175 19.49 -3.58 -9.45
C VAL A 175 20.67 -4.55 -9.39
N VAL A 176 21.76 -4.21 -10.05
CA VAL A 176 22.99 -4.99 -10.10
C VAL A 176 24.05 -4.32 -9.24
N GLY A 177 24.60 -5.08 -8.31
CA GLY A 177 25.74 -4.73 -7.48
C GLY A 177 26.57 -5.97 -7.22
N LYS A 178 26.93 -6.26 -5.96
CA LYS A 178 27.54 -7.55 -5.58
C LYS A 178 26.63 -8.75 -5.92
N ARG A 179 25.32 -8.50 -5.98
CA ARG A 179 24.29 -9.46 -6.40
C ARG A 179 23.30 -8.74 -7.32
N THR A 180 22.61 -9.51 -8.14
CA THR A 180 21.49 -9.01 -8.93
C THR A 180 20.20 -9.20 -8.15
N ASN A 181 19.46 -8.12 -7.94
CA ASN A 181 18.14 -8.12 -7.34
C ASN A 181 17.11 -7.71 -8.39
N LYS A 182 15.97 -8.38 -8.38
CA LYS A 182 14.80 -8.07 -9.23
C LYS A 182 13.58 -7.87 -8.33
N PRO A 183 13.48 -6.73 -7.65
CA PRO A 183 12.33 -6.43 -6.82
C PRO A 183 11.06 -6.42 -7.65
N VAL A 184 9.98 -6.95 -7.10
CA VAL A 184 8.65 -6.87 -7.71
C VAL A 184 8.16 -5.44 -7.53
N VAL A 185 7.91 -4.75 -8.64
CA VAL A 185 7.29 -3.42 -8.64
C VAL A 185 5.79 -3.61 -8.50
N ASP A 186 5.22 -3.01 -7.48
CA ASP A 186 3.80 -3.10 -7.15
C ASP A 186 3.04 -1.80 -7.44
N LEU A 187 3.75 -0.68 -7.65
CA LEU A 187 3.13 0.60 -8.00
C LEU A 187 3.94 1.37 -9.04
N VAL A 188 3.23 1.86 -10.05
CA VAL A 188 3.74 2.77 -11.08
C VAL A 188 2.74 3.91 -11.25
N LEU A 189 3.16 5.14 -10.94
CA LEU A 189 2.35 6.34 -11.11
C LEU A 189 3.05 7.36 -11.97
N GLU A 190 2.32 8.06 -12.82
CA GLU A 190 2.76 9.29 -13.45
C GLU A 190 1.77 10.41 -13.14
N GLU A 191 2.26 11.48 -12.54
CA GLU A 191 1.50 12.68 -12.28
C GLU A 191 2.30 13.92 -12.68
N ASN A 192 1.80 14.66 -13.64
CA ASN A 192 2.44 15.92 -14.10
C ASN A 192 3.95 15.78 -14.43
N GLY A 193 4.31 14.68 -15.09
CA GLY A 193 5.70 14.38 -15.46
C GLY A 193 6.59 13.93 -14.31
N LEU A 194 6.03 13.66 -13.14
CA LEU A 194 6.66 12.96 -12.03
C LEU A 194 6.33 11.47 -12.16
N LEU A 195 7.35 10.64 -12.25
CA LEU A 195 7.25 9.18 -12.22
C LEU A 195 7.51 8.70 -10.79
N THR A 196 6.59 7.91 -10.24
CA THR A 196 6.76 7.21 -8.96
C THR A 196 6.74 5.71 -9.19
N ILE A 197 7.77 5.01 -8.73
CA ILE A 197 7.90 3.55 -8.76
C ILE A 197 8.05 3.06 -7.33
N GLN A 198 7.28 2.05 -6.94
CA GLN A 198 7.43 1.43 -5.62
C GLN A 198 7.57 -0.09 -5.72
N ALA A 199 8.45 -0.63 -4.88
CA ALA A 199 8.62 -2.05 -4.63
C ALA A 199 8.66 -2.25 -3.11
N HIS A 200 7.47 -2.34 -2.50
CA HIS A 200 7.28 -2.30 -1.05
C HIS A 200 8.04 -3.42 -0.33
N ASP A 201 8.06 -4.62 -0.89
CA ASP A 201 8.75 -5.77 -0.28
C ASP A 201 10.26 -5.55 -0.09
N PHE A 202 10.83 -4.62 -0.86
CA PHE A 202 12.25 -4.23 -0.76
C PHE A 202 12.45 -2.87 -0.10
N GLY A 203 11.38 -2.17 0.28
CA GLY A 203 11.44 -0.80 0.79
C GLY A 203 12.01 0.18 -0.23
N ILE A 204 11.75 -0.06 -1.53
CA ILE A 204 12.24 0.77 -2.61
C ILE A 204 11.15 1.74 -3.06
N THR A 205 11.53 3.01 -3.20
CA THR A 205 10.76 4.03 -3.91
C THR A 205 11.70 4.80 -4.84
N TYR A 206 11.27 5.05 -6.07
CA TYR A 206 11.92 5.99 -6.97
C TYR A 206 10.93 7.06 -7.36
N GLU A 207 11.32 8.33 -7.19
CA GLU A 207 10.55 9.49 -7.63
C GLU A 207 11.43 10.36 -8.51
N GLY A 208 11.03 10.55 -9.78
CA GLY A 208 11.84 11.29 -10.74
C GLY A 208 11.04 12.04 -11.76
N ARG A 209 11.59 13.17 -12.23
CA ARG A 209 10.99 14.00 -13.29
C ARG A 209 11.68 13.78 -14.62
N LEU A 210 10.86 13.68 -15.66
CA LEU A 210 11.32 13.62 -17.04
C LEU A 210 11.96 14.94 -17.45
N SER A 211 13.11 14.86 -18.14
CA SER A 211 13.77 16.02 -18.72
C SER A 211 12.93 16.60 -19.86
N LYS A 212 13.21 17.85 -20.23
CA LYS A 212 12.56 18.50 -21.37
C LYS A 212 12.90 17.82 -22.71
N GLU A 213 14.08 17.26 -22.78
CA GLU A 213 14.63 16.54 -23.93
C GLU A 213 14.08 15.10 -24.03
N LEU A 214 13.33 14.64 -23.03
CA LEU A 214 12.69 13.32 -22.92
C LEU A 214 13.69 12.14 -22.93
N ASP A 215 14.94 12.41 -22.60
CA ASP A 215 16.06 11.45 -22.63
C ASP A 215 16.47 10.95 -21.25
N SER A 216 16.07 11.63 -20.20
CA SER A 216 16.44 11.30 -18.84
C SER A 216 15.33 11.57 -17.83
N VAL A 217 15.30 10.77 -16.77
CA VAL A 217 14.47 10.96 -15.59
C VAL A 217 15.40 11.18 -14.41
N LYS A 218 15.34 12.37 -13.81
CA LYS A 218 16.18 12.74 -12.65
C LYS A 218 15.35 12.68 -11.38
N GLY A 219 15.87 12.01 -10.36
CA GLY A 219 15.10 11.82 -9.15
C GLY A 219 15.89 11.27 -7.98
N THR A 220 15.14 10.80 -7.00
CA THR A 220 15.62 10.18 -5.77
C THR A 220 15.22 8.71 -5.74
N PHE A 221 16.19 7.86 -5.49
CA PHE A 221 16.01 6.43 -5.24
C PHE A 221 16.13 6.20 -3.74
N THR A 222 15.04 5.80 -3.12
CA THR A 222 14.99 5.47 -1.69
C THR A 222 15.10 3.97 -1.51
N LEU A 223 15.98 3.52 -0.62
CA LEU A 223 16.13 2.12 -0.23
C LEU A 223 16.17 2.03 1.30
N GLY A 224 15.05 1.68 1.90
CA GLY A 224 14.88 1.73 3.36
C GLY A 224 15.14 3.15 3.88
N PRO A 225 16.15 3.36 4.77
CA PRO A 225 16.47 4.69 5.29
C PRO A 225 17.38 5.54 4.38
N PHE A 226 17.83 5.01 3.26
CA PHE A 226 18.79 5.70 2.38
C PHE A 226 18.09 6.39 1.24
N GLU A 227 18.42 7.67 1.03
CA GLU A 227 18.01 8.46 -0.13
C GLU A 227 19.21 8.73 -1.01
N LEU A 228 19.13 8.35 -2.27
CA LEU A 228 20.24 8.36 -3.22
C LEU A 228 19.82 9.08 -4.49
N PRO A 229 20.60 10.03 -5.00
CA PRO A 229 20.31 10.64 -6.29
C PRO A 229 20.47 9.61 -7.41
N LEU A 230 19.44 9.47 -8.26
CA LEU A 230 19.47 8.58 -9.42
C LEU A 230 18.97 9.30 -10.67
N THR A 231 19.80 9.32 -11.71
CA THR A 231 19.38 9.75 -13.04
C THR A 231 19.29 8.52 -13.93
N LEU A 232 18.09 8.24 -14.39
CA LEU A 232 17.84 7.21 -15.40
C LEU A 232 17.90 7.83 -16.78
N ARG A 233 18.64 7.22 -17.71
CA ARG A 233 18.76 7.62 -19.13
C ARG A 233 18.06 6.61 -20.00
N ARG A 234 17.39 7.09 -21.04
CA ARG A 234 16.72 6.22 -22.01
C ARG A 234 17.76 5.38 -22.76
N THR A 235 17.50 4.10 -22.86
CA THR A 235 18.25 3.21 -23.75
C THR A 235 17.71 3.38 -25.18
N PRO A 236 18.57 3.54 -26.19
CA PRO A 236 18.16 3.65 -27.59
C PRO A 236 17.35 2.47 -28.10
#